data_381fef5dcdae03907f4ff1afb3b22f76
#
_entry.id   381fef5dcdae03907f4ff1afb3b22f76
#
_cell.length_a   1.000
_cell.length_b   1.000
_cell.length_c   1.000
_cell.angle_alpha   90.00
_cell.angle_beta   90.00
_cell.angle_gamma   90.00
#
_symmetry.space_group_name_H-M   'P 1'
#
loop_
_entity.id
_entity.type
_entity.pdbx_description
1 polymer ?
#
loop_
_entity_poly.entity_id
_entity_poly.type
_entity_poly.pdbx_seq_one_letter_code
_entity_poly.pdbx_strand_id
1 'polypeptide(L)'
;LAAYGTHFGALPKTDAELDAQIEMNLALGNPYLVCPWHDMKTRDDALRLAEIMNETAAKLKPHGLRLGYHNHAHEFAKDGEDTLMDVLMENTEKEIFAEFDVFWVAYAGYDPVEYIRKYAGRQPLMHLKELAADHRANVELGTGVLDFAAIIRAGREAGVEHFIIEQEEYPLPPLESCKASLDAVLRL
;
A
#
# COMPACT_ATOMS: atom_id res chain seq x y z
N LEU A 1 12.32 -3.67 -18.33
CA LEU A 1 11.11 -3.41 -17.56
C LEU A 1 11.28 -4.11 -16.22
N ALA A 2 11.06 -3.43 -15.11
CA ALA A 2 11.11 -4.01 -13.77
C ALA A 2 9.71 -3.91 -13.15
N ALA A 3 9.29 -4.95 -12.43
CA ALA A 3 8.07 -4.95 -11.64
C ALA A 3 8.46 -4.85 -10.15
N TYR A 4 7.84 -3.94 -9.41
CA TYR A 4 8.14 -3.67 -8.01
C TYR A 4 6.88 -3.79 -7.14
N GLY A 5 6.07 -4.75 -7.39
CA GLY A 5 4.82 -5.02 -6.71
C GLY A 5 3.75 -5.38 -7.74
N THR A 6 3.07 -6.46 -7.48
CA THR A 6 1.90 -6.84 -8.26
C THR A 6 0.72 -6.98 -7.32
N HIS A 7 -0.39 -6.36 -7.69
CA HIS A 7 -1.63 -6.50 -6.95
C HIS A 7 -2.36 -7.78 -7.40
N PHE A 8 -2.81 -8.56 -6.44
CA PHE A 8 -3.81 -9.59 -6.73
C PHE A 8 -5.12 -8.93 -7.18
N GLY A 9 -5.90 -9.59 -8.02
CA GLY A 9 -7.30 -9.20 -8.22
C GLY A 9 -8.14 -9.49 -6.96
N ALA A 10 -7.81 -10.58 -6.27
CA ALA A 10 -8.26 -10.97 -4.94
C ALA A 10 -7.24 -11.93 -4.35
N LEU A 11 -7.22 -12.13 -3.04
CA LEU A 11 -6.39 -13.17 -2.42
C LEU A 11 -6.74 -14.54 -3.02
N PRO A 12 -5.74 -15.36 -3.39
CA PRO A 12 -5.97 -16.68 -3.96
C PRO A 12 -6.79 -17.56 -3.00
N LYS A 13 -7.82 -18.21 -3.54
CA LYS A 13 -8.70 -19.10 -2.76
C LYS A 13 -8.30 -20.58 -2.86
N THR A 14 -7.44 -20.90 -3.81
CA THR A 14 -6.96 -22.26 -4.06
C THR A 14 -5.44 -22.26 -4.22
N ASP A 15 -4.81 -23.39 -3.97
CA ASP A 15 -3.37 -23.55 -4.19
C ASP A 15 -3.01 -23.32 -5.67
N ALA A 16 -3.84 -23.77 -6.61
CA ALA A 16 -3.60 -23.56 -8.03
C ALA A 16 -3.61 -22.07 -8.45
N GLU A 17 -4.49 -21.26 -7.84
CA GLU A 17 -4.48 -19.80 -8.06
C GLU A 17 -3.22 -19.17 -7.47
N LEU A 18 -2.78 -19.61 -6.31
CA LEU A 18 -1.56 -19.13 -5.68
C LEU A 18 -0.32 -19.53 -6.50
N ASP A 19 -0.24 -20.79 -6.96
CA ASP A 19 0.85 -21.29 -7.79
C ASP A 19 1.00 -20.45 -9.08
N ALA A 20 -0.12 -20.11 -9.74
CA ALA A 20 -0.10 -19.23 -10.91
C ALA A 20 0.44 -17.84 -10.60
N GLN A 21 0.12 -17.27 -9.42
CA GLN A 21 0.68 -15.99 -8.98
C GLN A 21 2.18 -16.09 -8.69
N ILE A 22 2.61 -17.18 -8.07
CA ILE A 22 4.03 -17.45 -7.80
C ILE A 22 4.80 -17.52 -9.12
N GLU A 23 4.35 -18.35 -10.08
CA GLU A 23 5.00 -18.48 -11.39
C GLU A 23 5.11 -17.15 -12.14
N MET A 24 4.02 -16.37 -12.15
CA MET A 24 4.00 -15.06 -12.80
C MET A 24 5.02 -14.11 -12.17
N ASN A 25 5.05 -14.02 -10.85
CA ASN A 25 5.94 -13.09 -10.16
C ASN A 25 7.41 -13.49 -10.24
N LEU A 26 7.71 -14.80 -10.22
CA LEU A 26 9.06 -15.30 -10.50
C LEU A 26 9.51 -14.98 -11.92
N ALA A 27 8.62 -15.14 -12.92
CA ALA A 27 8.93 -14.79 -14.30
C ALA A 27 9.17 -13.28 -14.51
N LEU A 28 8.49 -12.42 -13.74
CA LEU A 28 8.69 -10.97 -13.76
C LEU A 28 9.90 -10.52 -12.94
N GLY A 29 10.47 -11.38 -12.10
CA GLY A 29 11.51 -11.01 -11.12
C GLY A 29 10.98 -10.08 -10.04
N ASN A 30 9.66 -10.10 -9.77
CA ASN A 30 9.01 -9.28 -8.76
C ASN A 30 8.94 -10.01 -7.41
N PRO A 31 9.53 -9.45 -6.33
CA PRO A 31 9.51 -10.08 -5.03
C PRO A 31 8.27 -9.76 -4.19
N TYR A 32 7.42 -8.81 -4.60
CA TYR A 32 6.34 -8.25 -3.79
C TYR A 32 4.96 -8.52 -4.40
N LEU A 33 4.13 -9.26 -3.67
CA LEU A 33 2.73 -9.49 -4.00
C LEU A 33 1.88 -8.71 -3.01
N VAL A 34 0.87 -7.99 -3.49
CA VAL A 34 0.06 -7.10 -2.65
C VAL A 34 -1.41 -7.50 -2.74
N CYS A 35 -2.05 -7.67 -1.59
CA CYS A 35 -3.51 -7.69 -1.49
C CYS A 35 -4.01 -6.25 -1.59
N PRO A 36 -4.66 -5.84 -2.70
CA PRO A 36 -4.98 -4.43 -2.93
C PRO A 36 -6.21 -3.97 -2.18
N TRP A 37 -7.06 -4.90 -1.77
CA TRP A 37 -8.32 -4.61 -1.10
C TRP A 37 -8.93 -5.86 -0.47
N HIS A 38 -9.59 -5.67 0.69
CA HIS A 38 -10.42 -6.69 1.32
C HIS A 38 -11.61 -6.04 2.04
N ASP A 39 -12.79 -6.69 2.01
CA ASP A 39 -13.94 -6.18 2.77
C ASP A 39 -13.70 -6.40 4.27
N MET A 40 -13.39 -5.33 4.98
CA MET A 40 -12.99 -5.32 6.38
C MET A 40 -13.79 -4.24 7.10
N LYS A 41 -14.78 -4.65 7.92
CA LYS A 41 -15.71 -3.74 8.61
C LYS A 41 -15.62 -3.85 10.13
N THR A 42 -15.12 -4.96 10.62
CA THR A 42 -15.03 -5.29 12.05
C THR A 42 -13.65 -5.79 12.42
N ARG A 43 -13.34 -5.80 13.71
CA ARG A 43 -12.13 -6.41 14.25
C ARG A 43 -12.01 -7.88 13.85
N ASP A 44 -13.10 -8.63 13.90
CA ASP A 44 -13.11 -10.03 13.50
C ASP A 44 -12.80 -10.22 12.02
N ASP A 45 -13.17 -9.27 11.15
CA ASP A 45 -12.78 -9.31 9.73
C ASP A 45 -11.28 -9.11 9.58
N ALA A 46 -10.70 -8.14 10.31
CA ALA A 46 -9.26 -7.87 10.29
C ALA A 46 -8.46 -9.08 10.81
N LEU A 47 -8.91 -9.72 11.89
CA LEU A 47 -8.26 -10.91 12.44
C LEU A 47 -8.33 -12.09 11.47
N ARG A 48 -9.49 -12.34 10.84
CA ARG A 48 -9.62 -13.39 9.81
C ARG A 48 -8.73 -13.12 8.60
N LEU A 49 -8.64 -11.87 8.16
CA LEU A 49 -7.74 -11.51 7.07
C LEU A 49 -6.29 -11.74 7.46
N ALA A 50 -5.89 -11.39 8.68
CA ALA A 50 -4.54 -11.64 9.19
C ALA A 50 -4.18 -13.13 9.15
N GLU A 51 -5.09 -14.03 9.56
CA GLU A 51 -4.89 -15.48 9.48
C GLU A 51 -4.66 -15.92 8.03
N ILE A 52 -5.53 -15.52 7.09
CA ILE A 52 -5.40 -15.84 5.66
C ILE A 52 -4.08 -15.31 5.09
N MET A 53 -3.70 -14.09 5.44
CA MET A 53 -2.44 -13.51 4.98
C MET A 53 -1.22 -14.25 5.54
N ASN A 54 -1.25 -14.65 6.81
CA ASN A 54 -0.17 -15.43 7.42
C ASN A 54 0.00 -16.80 6.73
N GLU A 55 -1.09 -17.51 6.45
CA GLU A 55 -1.07 -18.79 5.71
C GLU A 55 -0.53 -18.60 4.28
N THR A 56 -0.98 -17.54 3.58
CA THR A 56 -0.54 -17.23 2.23
C THR A 56 0.95 -16.86 2.21
N ALA A 57 1.40 -16.02 3.14
CA ALA A 57 2.80 -15.61 3.24
C ALA A 57 3.73 -16.81 3.54
N ALA A 58 3.28 -17.77 4.37
CA ALA A 58 4.03 -18.98 4.63
C ALA A 58 4.26 -19.82 3.36
N LYS A 59 3.29 -19.84 2.44
CA LYS A 59 3.41 -20.53 1.14
C LYS A 59 4.30 -19.75 0.14
N LEU A 60 4.32 -18.41 0.21
CA LEU A 60 5.16 -17.57 -0.65
C LEU A 60 6.64 -17.56 -0.26
N LYS A 61 6.92 -17.70 1.04
CA LYS A 61 8.26 -17.60 1.62
C LYS A 61 9.31 -18.52 1.00
N PRO A 62 9.03 -19.84 0.70
CA PRO A 62 10.00 -20.72 0.04
C PRO A 62 10.42 -20.26 -1.34
N HIS A 63 9.63 -19.44 -2.00
CA HIS A 63 9.89 -18.88 -3.33
C HIS A 63 10.61 -17.52 -3.28
N GLY A 64 10.94 -17.01 -2.08
CA GLY A 64 11.54 -15.69 -1.91
C GLY A 64 10.57 -14.53 -2.17
N LEU A 65 9.27 -14.80 -2.17
CA LEU A 65 8.22 -13.81 -2.38
C LEU A 65 7.67 -13.33 -1.04
N ARG A 66 7.26 -12.07 -0.97
CA ARG A 66 6.68 -11.42 0.21
C ARG A 66 5.26 -10.96 -0.09
N LEU A 67 4.38 -11.09 0.91
CA LEU A 67 3.01 -10.62 0.85
C LEU A 67 2.89 -9.26 1.53
N GLY A 68 2.11 -8.36 0.94
CA GLY A 68 1.74 -7.07 1.50
C GLY A 68 0.25 -6.81 1.46
N TYR A 69 -0.15 -5.77 2.16
CA TYR A 69 -1.51 -5.22 2.12
C TYR A 69 -1.46 -3.75 1.73
N HIS A 70 -2.29 -3.36 0.76
CA HIS A 70 -2.49 -1.97 0.35
C HIS A 70 -3.78 -1.45 0.99
N ASN A 71 -3.70 -0.30 1.64
CA ASN A 71 -4.82 0.30 2.33
C ASN A 71 -5.66 1.22 1.44
N HIS A 72 -6.94 1.31 1.80
CA HIS A 72 -7.84 2.39 1.47
C HIS A 72 -8.26 3.15 2.74
N ALA A 73 -9.37 3.86 2.71
CA ALA A 73 -9.83 4.62 3.87
C ALA A 73 -10.60 3.77 4.91
N HIS A 74 -11.24 2.69 4.47
CA HIS A 74 -12.13 1.91 5.36
C HIS A 74 -11.38 1.15 6.46
N GLU A 75 -10.11 0.80 6.25
CA GLU A 75 -9.26 0.16 7.24
C GLU A 75 -8.90 1.06 8.41
N PHE A 76 -9.08 2.38 8.24
CA PHE A 76 -8.85 3.35 9.31
C PHE A 76 -10.10 3.58 10.18
N ALA A 77 -11.19 2.82 9.97
CA ALA A 77 -12.30 2.77 10.90
C ALA A 77 -11.82 2.31 12.27
N LYS A 78 -12.30 2.99 13.31
CA LYS A 78 -11.92 2.70 14.70
C LYS A 78 -12.68 1.49 15.25
N ASP A 79 -11.93 0.64 15.98
CA ASP A 79 -12.47 -0.38 16.87
C ASP A 79 -11.79 -0.25 18.24
N GLY A 80 -12.43 0.48 19.14
CA GLY A 80 -11.80 0.91 20.39
C GLY A 80 -10.76 2.01 20.16
N GLU A 81 -9.54 1.79 20.62
CA GLU A 81 -8.42 2.73 20.44
C GLU A 81 -7.69 2.49 19.10
N ASP A 82 -7.77 1.28 18.57
CA ASP A 82 -7.08 0.85 17.34
C ASP A 82 -7.91 1.18 16.09
N THR A 83 -7.24 1.26 14.93
CA THR A 83 -7.88 1.15 13.63
C THR A 83 -7.91 -0.31 13.18
N LEU A 84 -8.78 -0.65 12.22
CA LEU A 84 -8.78 -2.01 11.63
C LEU A 84 -7.45 -2.30 10.93
N MET A 85 -6.79 -1.27 10.36
CA MET A 85 -5.44 -1.40 9.82
C MET A 85 -4.42 -1.80 10.89
N ASP A 86 -4.51 -1.19 12.08
CA ASP A 86 -3.66 -1.54 13.20
C ASP A 86 -3.90 -2.98 13.65
N VAL A 87 -5.17 -3.37 13.80
CA VAL A 87 -5.53 -4.75 14.14
C VAL A 87 -4.97 -5.74 13.12
N LEU A 88 -5.11 -5.46 11.82
CA LEU A 88 -4.56 -6.31 10.75
C LEU A 88 -3.03 -6.44 10.89
N MET A 89 -2.33 -5.31 10.93
CA MET A 89 -0.87 -5.31 10.91
C MET A 89 -0.25 -5.88 12.18
N GLU A 90 -0.88 -5.73 13.34
CA GLU A 90 -0.40 -6.28 14.61
C GLU A 90 -0.61 -7.79 14.73
N ASN A 91 -1.56 -8.36 13.97
CA ASN A 91 -1.86 -9.81 13.95
C ASN A 91 -1.29 -10.53 12.72
N THR A 92 -0.53 -9.84 11.88
CA THR A 92 0.23 -10.46 10.78
C THR A 92 1.70 -10.64 11.15
N GLU A 93 2.32 -11.71 10.58
CA GLU A 93 3.76 -11.95 10.71
C GLU A 93 4.56 -10.74 10.22
N LYS A 94 5.73 -10.50 10.83
CA LYS A 94 6.53 -9.28 10.56
C LYS A 94 7.05 -9.18 9.13
N GLU A 95 7.15 -10.29 8.43
CA GLU A 95 7.52 -10.34 7.02
C GLU A 95 6.42 -9.83 6.09
N ILE A 96 5.16 -9.83 6.54
CA ILE A 96 4.05 -9.22 5.81
C ILE A 96 4.17 -7.71 5.95
N PHE A 97 4.13 -7.01 4.83
CA PHE A 97 4.37 -5.58 4.77
C PHE A 97 3.07 -4.78 4.49
N ALA A 98 3.09 -3.50 4.83
CA ALA A 98 2.10 -2.54 4.36
C ALA A 98 2.63 -1.83 3.12
N GLU A 99 1.81 -1.69 2.09
CA GLU A 99 1.98 -0.74 1.01
C GLU A 99 1.06 0.44 1.30
N PHE A 100 1.57 1.43 2.08
CA PHE A 100 0.74 2.57 2.41
C PHE A 100 0.49 3.45 1.19
N ASP A 101 -0.80 3.69 0.91
CA ASP A 101 -1.25 4.79 0.06
C ASP A 101 -1.52 6.01 0.94
N VAL A 102 -0.68 7.02 0.80
CA VAL A 102 -0.70 8.23 1.64
C VAL A 102 -1.96 9.06 1.45
N PHE A 103 -2.58 9.00 0.25
CA PHE A 103 -3.87 9.64 -0.02
C PHE A 103 -4.96 9.08 0.89
N TRP A 104 -5.09 7.76 0.93
CA TRP A 104 -6.15 7.11 1.70
C TRP A 104 -5.96 7.26 3.21
N VAL A 105 -4.71 7.29 3.69
CA VAL A 105 -4.40 7.60 5.09
C VAL A 105 -4.91 9.01 5.43
N ALA A 106 -4.56 10.01 4.61
CA ALA A 106 -4.97 11.39 4.81
C ALA A 106 -6.49 11.58 4.61
N TYR A 107 -7.08 10.91 3.60
CA TYR A 107 -8.51 10.93 3.35
C TYR A 107 -9.31 10.41 4.55
N ALA A 108 -8.80 9.41 5.24
CA ALA A 108 -9.38 8.87 6.46
C ALA A 108 -9.17 9.80 7.70
N GLY A 109 -8.45 10.90 7.55
CA GLY A 109 -8.23 11.90 8.61
C GLY A 109 -7.01 11.62 9.50
N TYR A 110 -6.08 10.78 9.04
CA TYR A 110 -4.84 10.45 9.75
C TYR A 110 -3.62 11.11 9.10
N ASP A 111 -2.55 11.31 9.86
CA ASP A 111 -1.27 11.80 9.33
C ASP A 111 -0.48 10.65 8.69
N PRO A 112 -0.21 10.69 7.38
CA PRO A 112 0.61 9.68 6.72
C PRO A 112 1.99 9.50 7.35
N VAL A 113 2.63 10.59 7.81
CA VAL A 113 3.97 10.54 8.42
C VAL A 113 3.96 9.77 9.73
N GLU A 114 2.89 9.87 10.53
CA GLU A 114 2.74 9.08 11.75
C GLU A 114 2.61 7.59 11.45
N TYR A 115 1.79 7.20 10.46
CA TYR A 115 1.64 5.80 10.04
C TYR A 115 2.92 5.24 9.44
N ILE A 116 3.64 6.01 8.62
CA ILE A 116 4.93 5.63 8.07
C ILE A 116 5.93 5.30 9.20
N ARG A 117 5.99 6.14 10.22
CA ARG A 117 6.88 5.92 11.38
C ARG A 117 6.44 4.74 12.25
N LYS A 118 5.12 4.59 12.46
CA LYS A 118 4.55 3.50 13.25
C LYS A 118 4.95 2.13 12.71
N TYR A 119 4.98 1.98 11.40
CA TYR A 119 5.28 0.71 10.72
C TYR A 119 6.66 0.69 10.05
N ALA A 120 7.62 1.48 10.56
CA ALA A 120 8.98 1.49 10.04
C ALA A 120 9.58 0.08 9.95
N GLY A 121 10.25 -0.22 8.83
CA GLY A 121 10.81 -1.53 8.51
C GLY A 121 9.81 -2.55 7.95
N ARG A 122 8.51 -2.20 7.85
CA ARG A 122 7.45 -3.06 7.31
C ARG A 122 6.73 -2.47 6.11
N GLN A 123 7.38 -1.61 5.32
CA GLN A 123 6.77 -0.93 4.17
C GLN A 123 7.79 -0.70 3.06
N PRO A 124 8.16 -1.77 2.31
CA PRO A 124 9.12 -1.63 1.21
C PRO A 124 8.53 -0.82 0.04
N LEU A 125 7.23 -0.81 -0.10
CA LEU A 125 6.48 -0.11 -1.14
C LEU A 125 5.61 0.98 -0.52
N MET A 126 5.42 2.08 -1.25
CA MET A 126 4.53 3.18 -0.85
C MET A 126 3.91 3.83 -2.08
N HIS A 127 2.59 4.01 -2.07
CA HIS A 127 1.90 4.80 -3.08
C HIS A 127 1.94 6.28 -2.72
N LEU A 128 2.49 7.08 -3.64
CA LEU A 128 2.42 8.53 -3.63
C LEU A 128 1.21 8.94 -4.47
N LYS A 129 0.14 9.32 -3.82
CA LYS A 129 -1.11 9.78 -4.40
C LYS A 129 -1.56 11.04 -3.68
N GLU A 130 -1.89 12.08 -4.42
CA GLU A 130 -2.16 13.40 -3.88
C GLU A 130 -3.63 13.61 -3.56
N LEU A 131 -3.90 14.25 -2.42
CA LEU A 131 -5.23 14.63 -1.99
C LEU A 131 -5.48 16.11 -2.30
N ALA A 132 -6.53 16.40 -3.05
CA ALA A 132 -6.95 17.76 -3.35
C ALA A 132 -7.35 18.55 -2.10
N ALA A 133 -7.34 19.88 -2.20
CA ALA A 133 -7.69 20.78 -1.09
C ALA A 133 -9.15 20.65 -0.61
N ASP A 134 -10.04 20.11 -1.44
CA ASP A 134 -11.41 19.78 -1.05
C ASP A 134 -11.53 18.45 -0.26
N HIS A 135 -10.41 17.73 -0.07
CA HIS A 135 -10.32 16.44 0.57
C HIS A 135 -11.20 15.34 -0.05
N ARG A 136 -11.36 15.35 -1.37
CA ARG A 136 -12.20 14.40 -2.12
C ARG A 136 -11.51 13.77 -3.31
N ALA A 137 -10.87 14.59 -4.14
CA ALA A 137 -10.33 14.19 -5.41
C ALA A 137 -8.84 13.79 -5.30
N ASN A 138 -8.43 12.89 -6.19
CA ASN A 138 -7.02 12.67 -6.49
C ASN A 138 -6.59 13.69 -7.57
N VAL A 139 -5.46 14.35 -7.34
CA VAL A 139 -4.87 15.35 -8.24
C VAL A 139 -3.38 15.06 -8.45
N GLU A 140 -2.74 15.82 -9.34
CA GLU A 140 -1.30 15.68 -9.59
C GLU A 140 -0.48 16.02 -8.33
N LEU A 141 0.58 15.25 -8.09
CA LEU A 141 1.47 15.44 -6.93
C LEU A 141 2.00 16.88 -6.85
N GLY A 142 1.93 17.45 -5.67
CA GLY A 142 2.36 18.82 -5.40
C GLY A 142 1.32 19.90 -5.73
N THR A 143 0.12 19.52 -6.16
CA THR A 143 -1.00 20.47 -6.39
C THR A 143 -2.08 20.40 -5.32
N GLY A 144 -1.98 19.43 -4.40
CA GLY A 144 -2.92 19.23 -3.30
C GLY A 144 -2.39 19.69 -1.95
N VAL A 145 -2.70 18.92 -0.90
CA VAL A 145 -2.46 19.30 0.50
C VAL A 145 -1.39 18.47 1.21
N LEU A 146 -0.87 17.40 0.59
CA LEU A 146 0.10 16.52 1.24
C LEU A 146 1.52 17.08 1.17
N ASP A 147 2.24 17.00 2.29
CA ASP A 147 3.67 17.36 2.34
C ASP A 147 4.53 16.18 1.88
N PHE A 148 4.71 16.03 0.56
CA PHE A 148 5.53 14.96 -0.01
C PHE A 148 7.01 15.04 0.39
N ALA A 149 7.53 16.21 0.72
CA ALA A 149 8.90 16.31 1.23
C ALA A 149 9.02 15.63 2.60
N ALA A 150 8.04 15.83 3.50
CA ALA A 150 8.00 15.14 4.78
C ALA A 150 7.70 13.65 4.63
N ILE A 151 6.75 13.26 3.75
CA ILE A 151 6.36 11.88 3.48
C ILE A 151 7.53 11.07 2.93
N ILE A 152 8.21 11.56 1.89
CA ILE A 152 9.35 10.86 1.27
C ILE A 152 10.53 10.75 2.24
N ARG A 153 10.80 11.81 3.02
CA ARG A 153 11.84 11.75 4.05
C ARG A 153 11.51 10.68 5.10
N ALA A 154 10.30 10.69 5.66
CA ALA A 154 9.86 9.68 6.62
C ALA A 154 9.89 8.26 6.02
N GLY A 155 9.46 8.10 4.76
CA GLY A 155 9.52 6.82 4.05
C GLY A 155 10.95 6.30 3.90
N ARG A 156 11.90 7.15 3.51
CA ARG A 156 13.33 6.77 3.44
C ARG A 156 13.89 6.37 4.81
N GLU A 157 13.56 7.12 5.86
CA GLU A 157 13.94 6.79 7.24
C GLU A 157 13.32 5.48 7.72
N ALA A 158 12.10 5.18 7.28
CA ALA A 158 11.36 3.96 7.60
C ALA A 158 11.75 2.74 6.74
N GLY A 159 12.64 2.90 5.74
CA GLY A 159 13.13 1.80 4.89
C GLY A 159 12.26 1.50 3.68
N VAL A 160 11.48 2.46 3.18
CA VAL A 160 10.76 2.33 1.90
C VAL A 160 11.77 2.24 0.76
N GLU A 161 11.64 1.20 -0.05
CA GLU A 161 12.53 0.89 -1.18
C GLU A 161 12.03 1.53 -2.47
N HIS A 162 10.69 1.52 -2.67
CA HIS A 162 10.06 2.02 -3.88
C HIS A 162 8.90 2.95 -3.56
N PHE A 163 8.98 4.16 -4.09
CA PHE A 163 7.91 5.14 -4.10
C PHE A 163 7.21 5.08 -5.46
N ILE A 164 5.93 4.76 -5.46
CA ILE A 164 5.14 4.50 -6.67
C ILE A 164 4.11 5.62 -6.80
N ILE A 165 4.18 6.37 -7.90
CA ILE A 165 3.17 7.38 -8.19
C ILE A 165 1.90 6.68 -8.65
N GLU A 166 0.78 6.93 -7.95
CA GLU A 166 -0.53 6.46 -8.35
C GLU A 166 -1.44 7.64 -8.70
N GLN A 167 -2.12 7.52 -9.84
CA GLN A 167 -3.06 8.51 -10.35
C GLN A 167 -4.29 7.78 -10.88
N GLU A 168 -5.46 8.01 -10.28
CA GLU A 168 -6.73 7.40 -10.69
C GLU A 168 -7.67 8.39 -11.35
N GLU A 169 -7.61 9.67 -10.96
CA GLU A 169 -8.34 10.76 -11.57
C GLU A 169 -7.37 11.66 -12.31
N TYR A 170 -7.76 12.14 -13.50
CA TYR A 170 -6.87 12.84 -14.40
C TYR A 170 -7.45 14.21 -14.76
N PRO A 171 -7.14 15.28 -14.00
CA PRO A 171 -7.47 16.66 -14.37
C PRO A 171 -6.88 17.06 -15.72
N LEU A 172 -5.69 16.54 -16.06
CA LEU A 172 -5.02 16.66 -17.36
C LEU A 172 -5.13 15.36 -18.16
N PRO A 173 -4.74 15.32 -19.44
CA PRO A 173 -4.55 14.05 -20.16
C PRO A 173 -3.62 13.10 -19.36
N PRO A 174 -3.91 11.79 -19.28
CA PRO A 174 -3.22 10.86 -18.36
C PRO A 174 -1.69 10.91 -18.38
N LEU A 175 -1.08 10.98 -19.57
CA LEU A 175 0.38 11.08 -19.68
C LEU A 175 0.93 12.43 -19.18
N GLU A 176 0.18 13.51 -19.31
CA GLU A 176 0.55 14.83 -18.81
C GLU A 176 0.41 14.87 -17.29
N SER A 177 -0.66 14.31 -16.72
CA SER A 177 -0.83 14.13 -15.28
C SER A 177 0.32 13.34 -14.65
N CYS A 178 0.63 12.16 -15.21
CA CYS A 178 1.75 11.34 -14.73
C CYS A 178 3.09 12.08 -14.82
N LYS A 179 3.32 12.80 -15.92
CA LYS A 179 4.53 13.60 -16.08
C LYS A 179 4.60 14.74 -15.06
N ALA A 180 3.52 15.47 -14.83
CA ALA A 180 3.46 16.55 -13.86
C ALA A 180 3.76 16.04 -12.43
N SER A 181 3.16 14.91 -12.06
CA SER A 181 3.41 14.25 -10.78
C SER A 181 4.87 13.80 -10.62
N LEU A 182 5.45 13.19 -11.66
CA LEU A 182 6.86 12.79 -11.66
C LEU A 182 7.79 14.01 -11.55
N ASP A 183 7.53 15.06 -12.33
CA ASP A 183 8.33 16.29 -12.28
C ASP A 183 8.24 16.98 -10.90
N ALA A 184 7.12 16.86 -10.19
CA ALA A 184 6.97 17.37 -8.84
C ALA A 184 7.86 16.59 -7.84
N VAL A 185 7.83 15.27 -7.88
CA VAL A 185 8.65 14.42 -7.00
C VAL A 185 10.14 14.59 -7.25
N LEU A 186 10.56 14.73 -8.51
CA LEU A 186 11.97 14.89 -8.87
C LEU A 186 12.57 16.25 -8.42
N ARG A 187 11.73 17.20 -8.00
CA ARG A 187 12.18 18.49 -7.42
C ARG A 187 12.33 18.47 -5.91
N LEU A 188 11.88 17.42 -5.22
CA LEU A 188 12.00 17.23 -3.77
C LEU A 188 13.35 16.57 -3.40
#